data_be465fe6d4d792e95f51cf244983bec1
#
_entry.id   be465fe6d4d792e95f51cf244983bec1
#
_cell.length_a   1.000
_cell.length_b   1.000
_cell.length_c   1.000
_cell.angle_alpha   90.00
_cell.angle_beta   90.00
_cell.angle_gamma   90.00
#
_symmetry.space_group_name_H-M   'P 1'
#
loop_
_entity.id
_entity.type
_entity.pdbx_description
1 polymer ?
#
loop_
_entity_poly.entity_id
_entity_poly.type
_entity_poly.pdbx_seq_one_letter_code
_entity_poly.pdbx_strand_id
1 'polypeptide(L)'
;VETSAGGGDENLSNPISDVENDIQELAIKGKEYTTQIGGSAFITLKVAKHILPNLQVAYVGVCGTPSPFDLRFGKTNDIDAELAHLDNRDWLFTTRERFDDPYSKAIAKSIVRLYNHTRNCIKIAPCANNTLLDRIHEQEARTGTTLAEYLAQARWIHLSSLSDFDQFEAIMQSVIQAKHLNPAMKVSMDPGFEYTSLRRERLQPLIAYADYVFLNKSEKKNLGFNARSARPLYANLCEYFSAINPDPTRTLIVKHDDRHELIHFKDGVCQIRTVRHKKLYQYQLNNDTGAGDSFAGGFISG
;
A
#
# COMPACT_ATOMS: atom_id res chain seq x y z
N VAL A 1 27.27 14.12 -11.97
CA VAL A 1 26.66 12.94 -11.34
C VAL A 1 25.17 13.17 -11.45
N GLU A 2 24.54 12.59 -12.47
CA GLU A 2 23.10 12.62 -12.64
C GLU A 2 22.49 11.75 -11.53
N THR A 3 21.94 12.38 -10.52
CA THR A 3 21.06 11.71 -9.58
C THR A 3 19.74 11.45 -10.31
N SER A 4 19.45 10.19 -10.59
CA SER A 4 18.18 9.75 -11.13
C SER A 4 17.05 10.23 -10.23
N ALA A 5 16.26 11.16 -10.71
CA ALA A 5 15.02 11.56 -10.06
C ALA A 5 14.05 10.38 -10.04
N GLY A 6 13.68 9.92 -8.88
CA GLY A 6 12.59 8.95 -8.70
C GLY A 6 13.01 7.60 -8.17
N GLY A 7 13.01 7.45 -6.89
CA GLY A 7 13.24 6.21 -6.16
C GLY A 7 14.16 6.48 -4.98
N GLY A 8 13.65 7.13 -3.95
CA GLY A 8 14.35 7.16 -2.67
C GLY A 8 14.49 5.75 -2.14
N ASP A 9 15.61 5.44 -1.48
CA ASP A 9 15.82 4.17 -0.82
C ASP A 9 14.69 3.94 0.19
N GLU A 10 13.86 2.93 -0.06
CA GLU A 10 12.86 2.44 0.88
C GLU A 10 13.46 1.27 1.64
N ASN A 11 13.44 1.36 2.96
CA ASN A 11 13.76 0.25 3.83
C ASN A 11 12.57 0.01 4.77
N LEU A 12 11.87 -1.08 4.55
CA LEU A 12 10.62 -1.41 5.23
C LEU A 12 10.82 -2.12 6.58
N SER A 13 12.05 -2.45 6.95
CA SER A 13 12.32 -3.19 8.18
C SER A 13 13.54 -2.63 8.90
N ASN A 14 13.34 -1.51 9.59
CA ASN A 14 14.37 -0.92 10.45
C ASN A 14 14.06 -1.20 11.93
N PRO A 15 15.09 -1.31 12.79
CA PRO A 15 14.91 -1.25 14.22
C PRO A 15 14.18 0.05 14.61
N ILE A 16 13.24 -0.04 15.55
CA ILE A 16 12.51 1.15 16.00
C ILE A 16 13.46 2.21 16.58
N SER A 17 14.52 1.77 17.27
CA SER A 17 15.56 2.65 17.80
C SER A 17 16.17 3.56 16.75
N ASP A 18 16.41 3.05 15.54
CA ASP A 18 17.02 3.84 14.47
C ASP A 18 16.07 4.94 13.98
N VAL A 19 14.79 4.62 13.89
CA VAL A 19 13.76 5.57 13.49
C VAL A 19 13.53 6.61 14.60
N GLU A 20 13.46 6.18 15.86
CA GLU A 20 13.30 7.06 17.01
C GLU A 20 14.50 7.98 17.22
N ASN A 21 15.72 7.47 17.05
CA ASN A 21 16.94 8.27 17.11
C ASN A 21 16.98 9.36 16.02
N ASP A 22 16.58 9.02 14.81
CA ASP A 22 16.49 10.00 13.71
C ASP A 22 15.47 11.12 14.05
N ILE A 23 14.33 10.80 14.64
CA ILE A 23 13.32 11.80 15.06
C ILE A 23 13.86 12.66 16.19
N GLN A 24 14.52 12.05 17.18
CA GLN A 24 15.12 12.75 18.30
C GLN A 24 16.21 13.71 17.83
N GLU A 25 17.06 13.28 16.90
CA GLU A 25 18.11 14.12 16.32
C GLU A 25 17.52 15.35 15.60
N LEU A 26 16.43 15.17 14.85
CA LEU A 26 15.71 16.27 14.19
C LEU A 26 15.17 17.26 15.23
N ALA A 27 14.55 16.76 16.29
CA ALA A 27 14.00 17.59 17.36
C ALA A 27 15.09 18.39 18.10
N ILE A 28 16.23 17.74 18.42
CA ILE A 28 17.37 18.41 19.08
C ILE A 28 17.98 19.48 18.18
N LYS A 29 18.05 19.25 16.87
CA LYS A 29 18.58 20.21 15.90
C LYS A 29 17.59 21.34 15.57
N GLY A 30 16.42 21.37 16.19
CA GLY A 30 15.37 22.36 15.91
C GLY A 30 14.86 22.30 14.46
N LYS A 31 14.96 21.14 13.80
CA LYS A 31 14.41 20.95 12.47
C LYS A 31 12.90 20.82 12.53
N GLU A 32 12.22 21.49 11.62
CA GLU A 32 10.79 21.35 11.48
C GLU A 32 10.46 19.94 10.96
N TYR A 33 9.50 19.29 11.60
CA TYR A 33 8.89 18.06 11.13
C TYR A 33 7.39 18.07 11.46
N THR A 34 6.63 17.35 10.67
CA THR A 34 5.20 17.14 10.88
C THR A 34 4.95 15.65 11.11
N THR A 35 4.01 15.34 11.97
CA THR A 35 3.53 13.97 12.18
C THR A 35 2.13 13.84 11.63
N GLN A 36 1.86 12.73 10.98
CA GLN A 36 0.52 12.40 10.50
C GLN A 36 0.31 10.89 10.56
N ILE A 37 -0.93 10.46 10.67
CA ILE A 37 -1.28 9.05 10.53
C ILE A 37 -1.05 8.67 9.07
N GLY A 38 -0.28 7.59 8.88
CA GLY A 38 0.12 7.07 7.59
C GLY A 38 -0.37 5.65 7.38
N GLY A 39 0.29 4.99 6.42
CA GLY A 39 -0.03 3.66 5.94
C GLY A 39 -0.79 3.74 4.62
N SER A 40 -0.19 3.20 3.56
CA SER A 40 -0.69 3.35 2.18
C SER A 40 -2.15 2.91 2.05
N ALA A 41 -2.51 1.74 2.57
CA ALA A 41 -3.89 1.26 2.51
C ALA A 41 -4.86 2.16 3.28
N PHE A 42 -4.43 2.71 4.43
CA PHE A 42 -5.27 3.61 5.23
C PHE A 42 -5.49 4.95 4.53
N ILE A 43 -4.45 5.52 3.91
CA ILE A 43 -4.57 6.76 3.13
C ILE A 43 -5.50 6.56 1.94
N THR A 44 -5.34 5.45 1.20
CA THR A 44 -6.21 5.09 0.07
C THR A 44 -7.68 5.03 0.50
N LEU A 45 -7.97 4.34 1.60
CA LEU A 45 -9.31 4.20 2.16
C LEU A 45 -9.88 5.55 2.61
N LYS A 46 -9.08 6.37 3.30
CA LYS A 46 -9.50 7.69 3.78
C LYS A 46 -9.89 8.61 2.62
N VAL A 47 -9.11 8.60 1.53
CA VAL A 47 -9.41 9.37 0.31
C VAL A 47 -10.68 8.85 -0.35
N ALA A 48 -10.83 7.53 -0.49
CA ALA A 48 -12.04 6.94 -1.06
C ALA A 48 -13.30 7.33 -0.28
N LYS A 49 -13.24 7.24 1.05
CA LYS A 49 -14.35 7.64 1.94
C LYS A 49 -14.64 9.15 1.88
N HIS A 50 -13.60 9.98 1.73
CA HIS A 50 -13.78 11.43 1.57
C HIS A 50 -14.50 11.78 0.26
N ILE A 51 -14.18 11.10 -0.83
CA ILE A 51 -14.82 11.33 -2.15
C ILE A 51 -16.25 10.77 -2.15
N LEU A 52 -16.45 9.60 -1.55
CA LEU A 52 -17.74 8.94 -1.42
C LEU A 52 -18.10 8.74 0.06
N PRO A 53 -18.72 9.73 0.73
CA PRO A 53 -19.00 9.65 2.18
C PRO A 53 -19.88 8.47 2.59
N ASN A 54 -20.73 7.98 1.68
CA ASN A 54 -21.61 6.85 1.91
C ASN A 54 -20.96 5.49 1.61
N LEU A 55 -19.69 5.48 1.16
CA LEU A 55 -18.97 4.24 0.93
C LEU A 55 -18.78 3.50 2.27
N GLN A 56 -19.24 2.26 2.32
CA GLN A 56 -18.96 1.39 3.46
C GLN A 56 -17.52 0.87 3.35
N VAL A 57 -16.73 1.11 4.38
CA VAL A 57 -15.30 0.79 4.39
C VAL A 57 -14.93 -0.01 5.62
N ALA A 58 -14.04 -0.97 5.40
CA ALA A 58 -13.41 -1.78 6.44
C ALA A 58 -11.90 -1.79 6.23
N TYR A 59 -11.16 -2.01 7.30
CA TYR A 59 -9.71 -2.07 7.28
C TYR A 59 -9.23 -3.33 8.00
N VAL A 60 -8.43 -4.13 7.33
CA VAL A 60 -7.72 -5.27 7.93
C VAL A 60 -6.31 -4.81 8.27
N GLY A 61 -5.97 -4.78 9.53
CA GLY A 61 -4.68 -4.24 9.96
C GLY A 61 -4.47 -4.28 11.46
N VAL A 62 -3.30 -3.81 11.90
CA VAL A 62 -2.95 -3.69 13.30
C VAL A 62 -2.70 -2.23 13.65
N CYS A 63 -3.32 -1.77 14.72
CA CYS A 63 -3.03 -0.48 15.34
C CYS A 63 -2.21 -0.71 16.60
N GLY A 64 -0.98 -0.24 16.62
CA GLY A 64 -0.11 -0.32 17.79
C GLY A 64 -0.47 0.69 18.88
N THR A 65 0.11 0.52 20.05
CA THR A 65 -0.02 1.44 21.19
C THR A 65 1.07 2.52 21.11
N PRO A 66 0.76 3.80 21.39
CA PRO A 66 1.79 4.84 21.49
C PRO A 66 2.85 4.48 22.54
N SER A 67 4.12 4.55 22.14
CA SER A 67 5.23 4.38 23.06
C SER A 67 5.47 5.65 23.90
N PRO A 68 6.24 5.59 24.99
CA PRO A 68 6.67 6.79 25.73
C PRO A 68 7.39 7.80 24.82
N PHE A 69 8.08 7.33 23.80
CA PHE A 69 8.71 8.18 22.80
C PHE A 69 7.64 8.95 21.99
N ASP A 70 6.58 8.29 21.57
CA ASP A 70 5.48 8.92 20.82
C ASP A 70 4.78 10.00 21.66
N LEU A 71 4.59 9.74 22.95
CA LEU A 71 3.99 10.70 23.86
C LEU A 71 4.88 11.95 24.08
N ARG A 72 6.20 11.78 23.99
CA ARG A 72 7.17 12.87 24.21
C ARG A 72 7.44 13.70 22.93
N PHE A 73 7.59 13.04 21.80
CA PHE A 73 8.05 13.66 20.54
C PHE A 73 6.99 13.61 19.44
N GLY A 74 6.04 12.69 19.54
CA GLY A 74 4.92 12.59 18.63
C GLY A 74 3.86 13.64 18.98
N LYS A 75 3.42 14.39 17.98
CA LYS A 75 2.09 15.00 18.08
C LYS A 75 1.13 13.83 17.91
N THR A 76 0.63 13.31 19.02
CA THR A 76 -0.37 12.24 19.01
C THR A 76 -1.60 12.76 18.29
N ASN A 77 -1.73 12.42 17.01
CA ASN A 77 -3.01 12.54 16.34
C ASN A 77 -3.94 11.54 17.05
N ASP A 78 -5.17 11.93 17.25
CA ASP A 78 -6.18 11.07 17.84
C ASP A 78 -6.47 9.92 16.85
N ILE A 79 -5.76 8.79 17.04
CA ILE A 79 -5.92 7.59 16.20
C ILE A 79 -7.37 7.11 16.26
N ASP A 80 -8.01 7.20 17.42
CA ASP A 80 -9.40 6.77 17.59
C ASP A 80 -10.35 7.64 16.76
N ALA A 81 -10.11 8.94 16.69
CA ALA A 81 -10.87 9.86 15.85
C ALA A 81 -10.67 9.55 14.36
N GLU A 82 -9.44 9.25 13.94
CA GLU A 82 -9.15 8.87 12.54
C GLU A 82 -9.78 7.52 12.17
N LEU A 83 -9.77 6.56 13.08
CA LEU A 83 -10.41 5.26 12.89
C LEU A 83 -11.94 5.31 13.03
N ALA A 84 -12.50 6.41 13.57
CA ALA A 84 -13.94 6.57 13.72
C ALA A 84 -14.71 6.53 12.39
N HIS A 85 -14.02 6.79 11.28
CA HIS A 85 -14.59 6.76 9.93
C HIS A 85 -14.76 5.34 9.35
N LEU A 86 -14.22 4.31 10.01
CA LEU A 86 -14.41 2.92 9.58
C LEU A 86 -15.79 2.41 9.98
N ASP A 87 -16.52 1.86 9.01
CA ASP A 87 -17.86 1.30 9.25
C ASP A 87 -17.77 -0.08 9.89
N ASN A 88 -16.73 -0.85 9.60
CA ASN A 88 -16.46 -2.16 10.19
C ASN A 88 -15.01 -2.24 10.69
N ARG A 89 -14.84 -2.70 11.92
CA ARG A 89 -13.55 -2.83 12.62
C ARG A 89 -13.27 -4.24 13.10
N ASP A 90 -14.03 -5.25 12.67
CA ASP A 90 -13.92 -6.62 13.19
C ASP A 90 -12.55 -7.23 12.97
N TRP A 91 -11.83 -6.79 11.95
CA TRP A 91 -10.49 -7.21 11.58
C TRP A 91 -9.43 -6.10 11.74
N LEU A 92 -9.76 -5.07 12.49
CA LEU A 92 -8.81 -4.08 12.96
C LEU A 92 -8.35 -4.45 14.38
N PHE A 93 -7.14 -4.91 14.48
CA PHE A 93 -6.57 -5.39 15.72
C PHE A 93 -5.87 -4.27 16.48
N THR A 94 -6.11 -4.21 17.79
CA THR A 94 -5.38 -3.32 18.68
C THR A 94 -4.46 -4.15 19.56
N THR A 95 -3.21 -3.72 19.73
CA THR A 95 -2.24 -4.44 20.56
C THR A 95 -2.48 -4.15 22.04
N ARG A 96 -3.57 -4.68 22.58
CA ARG A 96 -3.81 -4.67 24.05
C ARG A 96 -3.36 -6.01 24.62
N GLU A 97 -2.19 -6.05 25.25
CA GLU A 97 -1.83 -6.96 26.34
C GLU A 97 -1.05 -8.29 26.12
N ARG A 98 -0.70 -8.78 24.95
CA ARG A 98 -0.14 -10.17 24.91
C ARG A 98 1.30 -10.37 24.45
N PHE A 99 2.03 -9.36 24.08
CA PHE A 99 3.44 -9.54 23.71
C PHE A 99 4.36 -8.99 24.79
N ASP A 100 5.30 -9.82 25.27
CA ASP A 100 6.34 -9.39 26.20
C ASP A 100 7.36 -8.44 25.55
N ASP A 101 7.43 -8.48 24.22
CA ASP A 101 8.26 -7.56 23.45
C ASP A 101 7.57 -6.20 23.23
N PRO A 102 8.14 -5.10 23.78
CA PRO A 102 7.61 -3.75 23.57
C PRO A 102 7.55 -3.34 22.09
N TYR A 103 8.36 -3.93 21.22
CA TYR A 103 8.37 -3.67 19.78
C TYR A 103 7.08 -4.11 19.09
N SER A 104 6.61 -5.30 19.45
CA SER A 104 5.38 -5.88 18.87
C SER A 104 4.11 -5.12 19.26
N LYS A 105 4.22 -4.21 20.24
CA LYS A 105 3.09 -3.39 20.73
C LYS A 105 3.09 -1.98 20.18
N ALA A 106 4.25 -1.47 19.80
CA ALA A 106 4.38 -0.07 19.40
C ALA A 106 3.71 0.22 18.06
N ILE A 107 3.22 1.45 17.91
CA ILE A 107 2.77 1.98 16.62
C ILE A 107 3.92 1.90 15.61
N ALA A 108 3.63 1.40 14.41
CA ALA A 108 4.56 1.45 13.30
C ALA A 108 4.95 2.91 13.00
N LYS A 109 6.23 3.14 12.75
CA LYS A 109 6.77 4.47 12.51
C LYS A 109 7.44 4.52 11.15
N SER A 110 7.26 5.64 10.46
CA SER A 110 8.03 5.91 9.25
C SER A 110 8.57 7.33 9.26
N ILE A 111 9.80 7.49 8.77
CA ILE A 111 10.39 8.79 8.48
C ILE A 111 10.50 8.93 6.98
N VAL A 112 9.90 10.02 6.47
CA VAL A 112 10.05 10.44 5.10
C VAL A 112 10.92 11.68 5.07
N ARG A 113 12.09 11.58 4.45
CA ARG A 113 12.98 12.71 4.24
C ARG A 113 12.70 13.31 2.87
N LEU A 114 12.48 14.62 2.84
CA LEU A 114 12.27 15.38 1.62
C LEU A 114 13.52 16.21 1.32
N TYR A 115 13.95 16.20 0.08
CA TYR A 115 14.97 17.09 -0.44
C TYR A 115 14.42 17.80 -1.68
N ASN A 116 14.44 19.14 -1.66
CA ASN A 116 13.84 19.96 -2.72
C ASN A 116 12.39 19.54 -3.06
N HIS A 117 11.58 19.27 -2.03
CA HIS A 117 10.19 18.84 -2.12
C HIS A 117 9.98 17.45 -2.75
N THR A 118 11.05 16.70 -3.03
CA THR A 118 10.98 15.32 -3.48
C THR A 118 11.37 14.36 -2.37
N ARG A 119 10.69 13.21 -2.33
CA ARG A 119 10.99 12.13 -1.39
C ARG A 119 12.37 11.55 -1.69
N ASN A 120 13.26 11.58 -0.71
CA ASN A 120 14.63 11.10 -0.86
C ASN A 120 14.89 9.77 -0.14
N CYS A 121 14.24 9.55 1.00
CA CYS A 121 14.43 8.33 1.79
C CYS A 121 13.19 8.05 2.61
N ILE A 122 12.82 6.78 2.74
CA ILE A 122 11.84 6.28 3.70
C ILE A 122 12.50 5.23 4.56
N LYS A 123 12.42 5.41 5.89
CA LYS A 123 12.74 4.38 6.87
C LYS A 123 11.47 4.01 7.60
N ILE A 124 11.18 2.73 7.71
CA ILE A 124 9.98 2.21 8.36
C ILE A 124 10.39 1.24 9.47
N ALA A 125 9.87 1.47 10.68
CA ALA A 125 9.85 0.51 11.76
C ALA A 125 8.44 -0.10 11.83
N PRO A 126 8.25 -1.35 11.41
CA PRO A 126 6.92 -1.94 11.24
C PRO A 126 6.21 -2.26 12.56
N CYS A 127 6.96 -2.55 13.62
CA CYS A 127 6.44 -2.78 14.97
C CYS A 127 5.23 -3.72 14.99
N ALA A 128 4.08 -3.23 15.48
CA ALA A 128 2.85 -3.99 15.57
C ALA A 128 2.36 -4.58 14.23
N ASN A 129 2.71 -3.98 13.10
CA ASN A 129 2.30 -4.48 11.79
C ASN A 129 2.88 -5.87 11.48
N ASN A 130 4.04 -6.23 12.07
CA ASN A 130 4.61 -7.58 11.92
C ASN A 130 3.80 -8.68 12.61
N THR A 131 2.82 -8.33 13.42
CA THR A 131 1.96 -9.31 14.10
C THR A 131 0.63 -9.54 13.38
N LEU A 132 0.42 -8.96 12.21
CA LEU A 132 -0.88 -8.98 11.52
C LEU A 132 -1.34 -10.41 11.22
N LEU A 133 -0.47 -11.28 10.73
CA LEU A 133 -0.84 -12.65 10.39
C LEU A 133 -1.23 -13.46 11.63
N ASP A 134 -0.49 -13.31 12.72
CA ASP A 134 -0.83 -13.98 13.99
C ASP A 134 -2.21 -13.52 14.50
N ARG A 135 -2.51 -12.23 14.38
CA ARG A 135 -3.82 -11.68 14.75
C ARG A 135 -4.95 -12.21 13.88
N ILE A 136 -4.70 -12.38 12.60
CA ILE A 136 -5.66 -12.99 11.69
C ILE A 136 -5.97 -14.41 12.15
N HIS A 137 -4.95 -15.24 12.42
CA HIS A 137 -5.14 -16.61 12.87
C HIS A 137 -5.87 -16.69 14.22
N GLU A 138 -5.54 -15.81 15.17
CA GLU A 138 -6.27 -15.72 16.45
C GLU A 138 -7.76 -15.37 16.22
N GLN A 139 -8.05 -14.46 15.31
CA GLN A 139 -9.42 -14.07 14.98
C GLN A 139 -10.19 -15.21 14.33
N GLU A 140 -9.59 -15.90 13.36
CA GLU A 140 -10.16 -17.08 12.71
C GLU A 140 -10.50 -18.17 13.72
N ALA A 141 -9.55 -18.50 14.61
CA ALA A 141 -9.77 -19.48 15.66
C ALA A 141 -10.89 -19.09 16.64
N ARG A 142 -11.02 -17.79 16.93
CA ARG A 142 -12.04 -17.26 17.85
C ARG A 142 -13.43 -17.21 17.24
N THR A 143 -13.55 -16.87 15.97
CA THR A 143 -14.84 -16.63 15.32
C THR A 143 -15.34 -17.81 14.50
N GLY A 144 -14.44 -18.72 14.09
CA GLY A 144 -14.72 -19.77 13.12
C GLY A 144 -14.89 -19.25 11.68
N THR A 145 -14.65 -17.97 11.45
CA THR A 145 -14.73 -17.33 10.13
C THR A 145 -13.33 -17.08 9.62
N THR A 146 -12.98 -17.55 8.44
CA THR A 146 -11.69 -17.28 7.81
C THR A 146 -11.60 -15.86 7.26
N LEU A 147 -10.38 -15.35 7.11
CA LEU A 147 -10.15 -14.08 6.44
C LEU A 147 -10.74 -14.09 5.02
N ALA A 148 -10.61 -15.21 4.32
CA ALA A 148 -11.16 -15.36 2.97
C ALA A 148 -12.70 -15.18 2.93
N GLU A 149 -13.42 -15.79 3.86
CA GLU A 149 -14.88 -15.66 3.97
C GLU A 149 -15.30 -14.23 4.33
N TYR A 150 -14.54 -13.57 5.19
CA TYR A 150 -14.79 -12.17 5.52
C TYR A 150 -14.57 -11.27 4.29
N LEU A 151 -13.43 -11.41 3.62
CA LEU A 151 -13.08 -10.62 2.44
C LEU A 151 -14.05 -10.85 1.27
N ALA A 152 -14.60 -12.07 1.14
CA ALA A 152 -15.58 -12.39 0.09
C ALA A 152 -16.87 -11.57 0.16
N GLN A 153 -17.17 -10.93 1.29
CA GLN A 153 -18.32 -10.04 1.45
C GLN A 153 -18.10 -8.66 0.80
N ALA A 154 -16.85 -8.31 0.51
CA ALA A 154 -16.52 -7.03 -0.10
C ALA A 154 -16.80 -7.02 -1.61
N ARG A 155 -17.15 -5.83 -2.14
CA ARG A 155 -17.19 -5.58 -3.59
C ARG A 155 -15.82 -5.27 -4.16
N TRP A 156 -14.95 -4.67 -3.34
CA TRP A 156 -13.62 -4.26 -3.73
C TRP A 156 -12.65 -4.44 -2.57
N ILE A 157 -11.50 -5.01 -2.86
CA ILE A 157 -10.37 -5.10 -1.94
C ILE A 157 -9.20 -4.32 -2.52
N HIS A 158 -8.54 -3.53 -1.68
CA HIS A 158 -7.29 -2.86 -2.02
C HIS A 158 -6.17 -3.36 -1.11
N LEU A 159 -5.08 -3.81 -1.73
CA LEU A 159 -3.87 -4.22 -1.02
C LEU A 159 -2.75 -3.22 -1.31
N SER A 160 -2.06 -2.80 -0.27
CA SER A 160 -0.77 -2.12 -0.38
C SER A 160 0.35 -3.03 0.14
N SER A 161 1.60 -2.65 -0.13
CA SER A 161 2.75 -3.36 0.42
C SER A 161 2.73 -3.37 1.95
N LEU A 162 3.05 -4.51 2.53
CA LEU A 162 3.34 -4.66 3.95
C LEU A 162 4.86 -4.59 4.17
N SER A 163 5.28 -4.37 5.40
CA SER A 163 6.71 -4.40 5.76
C SER A 163 7.32 -5.81 5.66
N ASP A 164 6.49 -6.84 5.79
CA ASP A 164 6.88 -8.24 5.66
C ASP A 164 6.20 -8.87 4.46
N PHE A 165 7.01 -9.34 3.50
CA PHE A 165 6.49 -9.95 2.28
C PHE A 165 5.84 -11.31 2.52
N ASP A 166 6.29 -12.08 3.52
CA ASP A 166 5.69 -13.38 3.80
C ASP A 166 4.27 -13.22 4.34
N GLN A 167 4.02 -12.21 5.19
CA GLN A 167 2.67 -11.83 5.59
C GLN A 167 1.82 -11.37 4.39
N PHE A 168 2.40 -10.55 3.50
CA PHE A 168 1.71 -10.11 2.29
C PHE A 168 1.29 -11.30 1.42
N GLU A 169 2.19 -12.25 1.21
CA GLU A 169 1.91 -13.45 0.42
C GLU A 169 0.80 -14.31 1.05
N ALA A 170 0.84 -14.51 2.37
CA ALA A 170 -0.19 -15.25 3.10
C ALA A 170 -1.57 -14.57 3.01
N ILE A 171 -1.63 -13.25 3.18
CA ILE A 171 -2.88 -12.47 3.02
C ILE A 171 -3.37 -12.54 1.57
N MET A 172 -2.47 -12.49 0.61
CA MET A 172 -2.84 -12.60 -0.80
C MET A 172 -3.45 -13.98 -1.12
N GLN A 173 -3.02 -15.07 -0.47
CA GLN A 173 -3.69 -16.37 -0.60
C GLN A 173 -5.15 -16.31 -0.10
N SER A 174 -5.40 -15.63 1.02
CA SER A 174 -6.77 -15.41 1.50
C SER A 174 -7.61 -14.57 0.52
N VAL A 175 -7.00 -13.57 -0.11
CA VAL A 175 -7.68 -12.77 -1.16
C VAL A 175 -8.01 -13.62 -2.39
N ILE A 176 -7.11 -14.50 -2.81
CA ILE A 176 -7.35 -15.44 -3.92
C ILE A 176 -8.52 -16.36 -3.59
N GLN A 177 -8.55 -16.92 -2.39
CA GLN A 177 -9.66 -17.75 -1.92
C GLN A 177 -10.97 -16.95 -1.86
N ALA A 178 -10.94 -15.73 -1.35
CA ALA A 178 -12.10 -14.83 -1.32
C ALA A 178 -12.64 -14.56 -2.73
N LYS A 179 -11.76 -14.38 -3.71
CA LYS A 179 -12.15 -14.20 -5.12
C LYS A 179 -12.78 -15.46 -5.72
N HIS A 180 -12.38 -16.65 -5.28
CA HIS A 180 -13.07 -17.89 -5.66
C HIS A 180 -14.48 -17.99 -5.04
N LEU A 181 -14.64 -17.53 -3.79
CA LEU A 181 -15.96 -17.47 -3.13
C LEU A 181 -16.86 -16.38 -3.73
N ASN A 182 -16.29 -15.26 -4.14
CA ASN A 182 -16.99 -14.14 -4.77
C ASN A 182 -16.27 -13.69 -6.05
N PRO A 183 -16.51 -14.32 -7.21
CA PRO A 183 -15.85 -13.95 -8.47
C PRO A 183 -16.12 -12.53 -8.94
N ALA A 184 -17.22 -11.91 -8.50
CA ALA A 184 -17.57 -10.53 -8.84
C ALA A 184 -16.73 -9.48 -8.09
N MET A 185 -16.06 -9.90 -7.01
CA MET A 185 -15.19 -9.05 -6.20
C MET A 185 -14.03 -8.51 -7.04
N LYS A 186 -13.76 -7.21 -6.92
CA LYS A 186 -12.59 -6.58 -7.54
C LYS A 186 -11.43 -6.52 -6.57
N VAL A 187 -10.24 -6.76 -7.10
CA VAL A 187 -8.98 -6.70 -6.35
C VAL A 187 -8.08 -5.67 -6.98
N SER A 188 -7.62 -4.72 -6.20
CA SER A 188 -6.59 -3.77 -6.61
C SER A 188 -5.36 -3.88 -5.71
N MET A 189 -4.18 -3.60 -6.28
CA MET A 189 -2.90 -3.73 -5.60
C MET A 189 -2.00 -2.53 -5.90
N ASP A 190 -1.35 -1.99 -4.87
CA ASP A 190 -0.21 -1.07 -4.98
C ASP A 190 1.00 -1.73 -4.29
N PRO A 191 1.86 -2.46 -5.02
CA PRO A 191 2.90 -3.30 -4.41
C PRO A 191 4.08 -2.51 -3.83
N GLY A 192 4.25 -1.24 -4.25
CA GLY A 192 5.36 -0.42 -3.82
C GLY A 192 6.72 -0.77 -4.45
N PHE A 193 7.71 0.08 -4.15
CA PHE A 193 9.03 -0.01 -4.77
C PHE A 193 9.82 -1.25 -4.34
N GLU A 194 9.83 -1.57 -3.04
CA GLU A 194 10.62 -2.69 -2.51
C GLU A 194 10.16 -4.03 -3.11
N TYR A 195 8.87 -4.29 -3.16
CA TYR A 195 8.35 -5.53 -3.71
C TYR A 195 8.65 -5.68 -5.20
N THR A 196 8.52 -4.60 -5.96
CA THR A 196 8.79 -4.62 -7.39
C THR A 196 10.28 -4.77 -7.72
N SER A 197 11.18 -4.33 -6.83
CA SER A 197 12.63 -4.41 -7.00
C SER A 197 13.24 -5.68 -6.40
N LEU A 198 12.96 -5.98 -5.14
CA LEU A 198 13.63 -7.03 -4.37
C LEU A 198 12.84 -8.36 -4.34
N ARG A 199 11.52 -8.32 -4.56
CA ARG A 199 10.64 -9.49 -4.48
C ARG A 199 9.91 -9.80 -5.79
N ARG A 200 10.44 -9.31 -6.88
CA ARG A 200 9.81 -9.38 -8.21
C ARG A 200 9.30 -10.77 -8.57
N GLU A 201 10.12 -11.79 -8.42
CA GLU A 201 9.79 -13.16 -8.83
C GLU A 201 8.63 -13.75 -8.03
N ARG A 202 8.56 -13.45 -6.73
CA ARG A 202 7.47 -13.86 -5.85
C ARG A 202 6.22 -13.01 -6.05
N LEU A 203 6.39 -11.73 -6.38
CA LEU A 203 5.29 -10.80 -6.60
C LEU A 203 4.53 -11.06 -7.91
N GLN A 204 5.24 -11.40 -8.99
CA GLN A 204 4.65 -11.58 -10.31
C GLN A 204 3.45 -12.55 -10.33
N PRO A 205 3.48 -13.74 -9.72
CA PRO A 205 2.32 -14.62 -9.66
C PRO A 205 1.12 -13.98 -8.95
N LEU A 206 1.36 -13.20 -7.90
CA LEU A 206 0.31 -12.57 -7.10
C LEU A 206 -0.38 -11.44 -7.86
N ILE A 207 0.38 -10.67 -8.64
CA ILE A 207 -0.15 -9.60 -9.51
C ILE A 207 -1.21 -10.16 -10.48
N ALA A 208 -1.06 -11.40 -10.92
CA ALA A 208 -1.99 -12.03 -11.85
C ALA A 208 -3.42 -12.19 -11.29
N TYR A 209 -3.61 -12.13 -9.99
CA TYR A 209 -4.93 -12.20 -9.35
C TYR A 209 -5.56 -10.82 -9.10
N ALA A 210 -4.83 -9.74 -9.29
CA ALA A 210 -5.38 -8.40 -9.17
C ALA A 210 -6.07 -7.96 -10.47
N ASP A 211 -7.27 -7.37 -10.37
CA ASP A 211 -7.96 -6.75 -11.50
C ASP A 211 -7.29 -5.42 -11.90
N TYR A 212 -6.73 -4.71 -10.91
CA TYR A 212 -6.06 -3.43 -11.09
C TYR A 212 -4.73 -3.41 -10.33
N VAL A 213 -3.67 -2.96 -10.98
CA VAL A 213 -2.34 -2.82 -10.36
C VAL A 213 -1.85 -1.39 -10.55
N PHE A 214 -1.61 -0.70 -9.46
CA PHE A 214 -1.08 0.66 -9.46
C PHE A 214 0.44 0.61 -9.40
N LEU A 215 1.09 1.25 -10.34
CA LEU A 215 2.55 1.30 -10.44
C LEU A 215 3.00 2.73 -10.71
N ASN A 216 4.10 3.14 -10.13
CA ASN A 216 4.82 4.28 -10.63
C ASN A 216 5.80 3.87 -11.77
N LYS A 217 6.47 4.84 -12.36
CA LYS A 217 7.40 4.63 -13.47
C LYS A 217 8.57 3.71 -13.10
N SER A 218 9.08 3.82 -11.87
CA SER A 218 10.19 3.00 -11.38
C SER A 218 9.76 1.57 -11.12
N GLU A 219 8.63 1.38 -10.47
CA GLU A 219 8.03 0.07 -10.20
C GLU A 219 7.70 -0.68 -11.49
N LYS A 220 7.13 0.04 -12.49
CA LYS A 220 6.94 -0.50 -13.84
C LYS A 220 8.25 -1.02 -14.42
N LYS A 221 9.34 -0.23 -14.32
CA LYS A 221 10.66 -0.62 -14.81
C LYS A 221 11.22 -1.84 -14.07
N ASN A 222 11.09 -1.86 -12.74
CA ASN A 222 11.56 -2.97 -11.89
C ASN A 222 10.88 -4.29 -12.27
N LEU A 223 9.59 -4.27 -12.56
CA LEU A 223 8.86 -5.43 -13.05
C LEU A 223 9.23 -5.84 -14.50
N GLY A 224 10.13 -5.12 -15.13
CA GLY A 224 10.59 -5.42 -16.50
C GLY A 224 9.72 -4.81 -17.60
N PHE A 225 8.80 -3.91 -17.27
CA PHE A 225 7.88 -3.29 -18.22
C PHE A 225 8.49 -2.05 -18.88
N ASN A 226 9.60 -2.22 -19.57
CA ASN A 226 10.32 -1.11 -20.22
C ASN A 226 9.69 -0.69 -21.54
N ALA A 227 9.52 0.64 -21.72
CA ALA A 227 8.79 1.25 -22.83
C ALA A 227 9.47 1.19 -24.22
N ARG A 228 10.74 0.79 -24.32
CA ARG A 228 11.48 0.81 -25.60
C ARG A 228 11.16 -0.36 -26.54
N SER A 229 10.48 -1.38 -26.04
CA SER A 229 10.03 -2.53 -26.85
C SER A 229 8.61 -2.93 -26.44
N ALA A 230 7.68 -2.01 -26.60
CA ALA A 230 6.32 -2.17 -26.08
C ALA A 230 5.63 -3.47 -26.54
N ARG A 231 5.85 -3.91 -27.78
CA ARG A 231 5.15 -5.08 -28.33
C ARG A 231 5.59 -6.44 -27.75
N PRO A 232 6.88 -6.80 -27.65
CA PRO A 232 7.26 -8.12 -27.14
C PRO A 232 6.96 -8.28 -25.64
N LEU A 233 7.07 -7.20 -24.87
CA LEU A 233 6.86 -7.24 -23.44
C LEU A 233 5.39 -7.37 -23.07
N TYR A 234 4.51 -6.66 -23.78
CA TYR A 234 3.06 -6.76 -23.56
C TYR A 234 2.51 -8.10 -24.06
N ALA A 235 3.08 -8.70 -25.10
CA ALA A 235 2.75 -10.05 -25.52
C ALA A 235 3.12 -11.05 -24.42
N ASN A 236 4.33 -10.99 -23.88
CA ASN A 236 4.78 -11.84 -22.79
C ASN A 236 3.94 -11.66 -21.50
N LEU A 237 3.46 -10.44 -21.21
CA LEU A 237 2.56 -10.19 -20.12
C LEU A 237 1.16 -10.75 -20.37
N CYS A 238 0.63 -10.58 -21.59
CA CYS A 238 -0.64 -11.19 -21.96
C CYS A 238 -0.57 -12.70 -21.86
N GLU A 239 0.49 -13.33 -22.36
CA GLU A 239 0.73 -14.76 -22.22
C GLU A 239 0.86 -15.19 -20.78
N TYR A 240 1.64 -14.44 -19.99
CA TYR A 240 1.85 -14.70 -18.56
C TYR A 240 0.54 -14.60 -17.77
N PHE A 241 -0.23 -13.52 -17.97
CA PHE A 241 -1.51 -13.35 -17.28
C PHE A 241 -2.57 -14.36 -17.74
N SER A 242 -2.59 -14.71 -19.01
CA SER A 242 -3.51 -15.72 -19.56
C SER A 242 -3.19 -17.13 -19.06
N ALA A 243 -1.92 -17.45 -18.83
CA ALA A 243 -1.50 -18.75 -18.32
C ALA A 243 -1.87 -18.96 -16.84
N ILE A 244 -1.88 -17.88 -16.03
CA ILE A 244 -2.15 -17.97 -14.59
C ILE A 244 -3.64 -17.84 -14.28
N ASN A 245 -4.37 -17.03 -15.04
CA ASN A 245 -5.80 -16.81 -14.84
C ASN A 245 -6.50 -16.64 -16.18
N PRO A 246 -7.42 -17.54 -16.52
CA PRO A 246 -8.17 -17.49 -17.78
C PRO A 246 -9.18 -16.34 -17.88
N ASP A 247 -9.48 -15.63 -16.78
CA ASP A 247 -10.33 -14.43 -16.84
C ASP A 247 -9.46 -13.23 -17.29
N PRO A 248 -9.68 -12.72 -18.50
CA PRO A 248 -8.68 -11.98 -19.24
C PRO A 248 -8.67 -10.48 -19.01
N THR A 249 -9.46 -9.95 -18.08
CA THR A 249 -9.61 -8.49 -17.96
C THR A 249 -8.82 -7.94 -16.80
N ARG A 250 -7.65 -7.34 -17.08
CA ARG A 250 -6.78 -6.71 -16.09
C ARG A 250 -6.32 -5.36 -16.56
N THR A 251 -6.09 -4.46 -15.62
CA THR A 251 -5.62 -3.12 -15.93
C THR A 251 -4.40 -2.77 -15.08
N LEU A 252 -3.27 -2.53 -15.72
CA LEU A 252 -2.15 -1.86 -15.09
C LEU A 252 -2.36 -0.35 -15.22
N ILE A 253 -2.17 0.33 -14.12
CA ILE A 253 -2.31 1.78 -14.02
C ILE A 253 -0.93 2.33 -13.70
N VAL A 254 -0.30 2.96 -14.68
CA VAL A 254 1.05 3.52 -14.51
C VAL A 254 0.94 5.01 -14.28
N LYS A 255 1.34 5.42 -13.09
CA LYS A 255 1.34 6.83 -12.66
C LYS A 255 2.60 7.52 -13.18
N HIS A 256 2.44 8.66 -13.82
CA HIS A 256 3.50 9.60 -14.25
C HIS A 256 3.19 10.99 -13.69
N ASP A 257 4.15 11.88 -13.76
CA ASP A 257 4.03 13.24 -13.22
C ASP A 257 2.93 14.07 -13.91
N ASP A 258 2.74 13.88 -15.21
CA ASP A 258 1.82 14.68 -16.06
C ASP A 258 0.63 13.87 -16.60
N ARG A 259 0.64 12.57 -16.41
CA ARG A 259 -0.36 11.66 -16.99
C ARG A 259 -0.39 10.34 -16.21
N HIS A 260 -1.37 9.53 -16.52
CA HIS A 260 -1.33 8.09 -16.22
C HIS A 260 -1.65 7.27 -17.48
N GLU A 261 -1.10 6.08 -17.53
CA GLU A 261 -1.35 5.10 -18.59
C GLU A 261 -2.21 3.97 -18.02
N LEU A 262 -3.34 3.72 -18.68
CA LEU A 262 -4.15 2.53 -18.43
C LEU A 262 -3.77 1.49 -19.46
N ILE A 263 -3.15 0.41 -19.00
CA ILE A 263 -2.73 -0.70 -19.85
C ILE A 263 -3.72 -1.83 -19.61
N HIS A 264 -4.67 -1.99 -20.50
CA HIS A 264 -5.78 -2.90 -20.36
C HIS A 264 -5.52 -4.17 -21.16
N PHE A 265 -5.58 -5.30 -20.46
CA PHE A 265 -5.45 -6.63 -21.04
C PHE A 265 -6.82 -7.28 -21.12
N LYS A 266 -7.23 -7.68 -22.31
CA LYS A 266 -8.47 -8.39 -22.54
C LYS A 266 -8.31 -9.31 -23.73
N ASP A 267 -8.71 -10.59 -23.59
CA ASP A 267 -8.74 -11.60 -24.66
C ASP A 267 -7.41 -11.69 -25.42
N GLY A 268 -6.26 -11.65 -24.71
CA GLY A 268 -4.93 -11.67 -25.30
C GLY A 268 -4.51 -10.37 -26.03
N VAL A 269 -5.34 -9.33 -25.96
CA VAL A 269 -5.06 -8.02 -26.57
C VAL A 269 -4.68 -7.02 -25.50
N CYS A 270 -3.62 -6.25 -25.76
CA CYS A 270 -3.20 -5.14 -24.94
C CYS A 270 -3.65 -3.82 -25.56
N GLN A 271 -4.43 -3.04 -24.83
CA GLN A 271 -4.83 -1.69 -25.20
C GLN A 271 -4.22 -0.69 -24.23
N ILE A 272 -3.61 0.37 -24.75
CA ILE A 272 -3.03 1.43 -23.94
C ILE A 272 -3.85 2.71 -24.13
N ARG A 273 -4.34 3.24 -23.03
CA ARG A 273 -4.99 4.55 -22.99
C ARG A 273 -4.18 5.49 -22.11
N THR A 274 -3.78 6.62 -22.67
CA THR A 274 -3.12 7.69 -21.91
C THR A 274 -4.13 8.74 -21.51
N VAL A 275 -4.20 9.04 -20.23
CA VAL A 275 -5.00 10.13 -19.69
C VAL A 275 -4.07 11.21 -19.17
N ARG A 276 -4.05 12.36 -19.83
CA ARG A 276 -3.24 13.50 -19.37
C ARG A 276 -3.95 14.22 -18.24
N HIS A 277 -3.21 14.58 -17.22
CA HIS A 277 -3.71 15.43 -16.17
C HIS A 277 -3.96 16.83 -16.73
N LYS A 278 -5.12 17.40 -16.44
CA LYS A 278 -5.28 18.85 -16.63
C LYS A 278 -4.24 19.50 -15.74
N LYS A 279 -3.42 20.41 -16.29
CA LYS A 279 -2.54 21.25 -15.46
C LYS A 279 -3.43 21.99 -14.47
N LEU A 280 -3.59 21.43 -13.30
CA LEU A 280 -4.10 22.17 -12.16
C LEU A 280 -3.02 23.20 -11.87
N TYR A 281 -3.39 24.47 -11.96
CA TYR A 281 -2.54 25.63 -11.74
C TYR A 281 -1.54 25.38 -10.61
N GLN A 282 -0.25 25.58 -10.92
CA GLN A 282 0.87 25.97 -10.06
C GLN A 282 0.72 25.81 -8.53
N TYR A 283 0.16 24.71 -8.07
CA TYR A 283 0.37 24.30 -6.69
C TYR A 283 1.80 23.76 -6.62
N GLN A 284 2.67 24.49 -5.92
CA GLN A 284 3.93 23.90 -5.49
C GLN A 284 3.56 22.72 -4.57
N LEU A 285 3.73 21.51 -5.08
CA LEU A 285 3.64 20.32 -4.24
C LEU A 285 4.79 20.40 -3.24
N ASN A 286 4.45 20.71 -2.00
CA ASN A 286 5.45 20.75 -0.92
C ASN A 286 5.87 19.35 -0.48
N ASN A 287 5.05 18.32 -0.81
CA ASN A 287 5.28 16.94 -0.43
C ASN A 287 4.45 16.01 -1.35
N ASP A 288 5.09 15.03 -1.95
CA ASP A 288 4.47 14.02 -2.82
C ASP A 288 4.12 12.71 -2.08
N THR A 289 4.39 12.65 -0.77
CA THR A 289 4.09 11.48 0.06
C THR A 289 2.58 11.24 0.12
N GLY A 290 2.16 10.01 -0.19
CA GLY A 290 0.75 9.63 -0.23
C GLY A 290 0.01 10.05 -1.52
N ALA A 291 0.68 10.67 -2.49
CA ALA A 291 0.06 11.03 -3.77
C ALA A 291 -0.39 9.77 -4.54
N GLY A 292 0.40 8.69 -4.51
CA GLY A 292 0.04 7.40 -5.09
C GLY A 292 -1.19 6.79 -4.44
N ASP A 293 -1.23 6.79 -3.11
CA ASP A 293 -2.33 6.27 -2.32
C ASP A 293 -3.61 7.08 -2.55
N SER A 294 -3.47 8.41 -2.61
CA SER A 294 -4.59 9.32 -2.90
C SER A 294 -5.14 9.08 -4.30
N PHE A 295 -4.27 8.83 -5.28
CA PHE A 295 -4.69 8.48 -6.64
C PHE A 295 -5.45 7.14 -6.65
N ALA A 296 -4.94 6.12 -5.94
CA ALA A 296 -5.62 4.82 -5.83
C ALA A 296 -7.01 4.98 -5.17
N GLY A 297 -7.11 5.75 -4.08
CA GLY A 297 -8.38 6.05 -3.42
C GLY A 297 -9.37 6.76 -4.33
N GLY A 298 -8.92 7.75 -5.09
CA GLY A 298 -9.72 8.45 -6.10
C GLY A 298 -10.21 7.51 -7.21
N PHE A 299 -9.35 6.63 -7.70
CA PHE A 299 -9.70 5.66 -8.74
C PHE A 299 -10.73 4.64 -8.27
N ILE A 300 -10.59 4.13 -7.04
CA ILE A 300 -11.53 3.15 -6.46
C ILE A 300 -12.91 3.76 -6.24
N SER A 301 -12.96 5.07 -6.01
CA SER A 301 -14.21 5.81 -5.76
C SER A 301 -14.98 6.15 -7.05
N GLY A 302 -14.35 6.18 -8.21
CA GLY A 302 -14.96 6.57 -9.50
C GLY A 302 -15.34 5.40 -10.35
#